data_99cc6ada7d276bc22d3b3cf7c29ff86e
#
_entry.id   99cc6ada7d276bc22d3b3cf7c29ff86e
#
_cell.length_a   1.000
_cell.length_b   1.000
_cell.length_c   1.000
_cell.angle_alpha   90.00
_cell.angle_beta   90.00
_cell.angle_gamma   90.00
#
_symmetry.space_group_name_H-M   'P 1'
#
loop_
_entity.id
_entity.type
_entity.pdbx_description
1 polymer ?
#
loop_
_entity_poly.entity_id
_entity_poly.type
_entity_poly.pdbx_seq_one_letter_code
_entity_poly.pdbx_strand_id
1 'polypeptide(L)'
;MMQPSAPAAGQFKRSMKARHLVMLSLGGVIGTGLFFNTGYIISTTGALGTLLAYLIGALVVYLVMLCLGELSVAMPETGAFHVYASRYLGPATGYAVAWLYWLTWTVALGSSLTAAGFCMQYWFPQSPVWLWCLLFCAAIFLLNVVTTRFFAESEFWFSLIKVVTILAFIILGGAAMFGLLPMKDGTPAPFLHNLTASGWLPHGTLPILMTMVAVNFAFSGTELIGIAAGETENPEKVVPLAIRTTVIRLMLFFIGTVFVLAALIPMDQAGIVKSPFVLVFERIGVPYAADIFNFVILTAILSAANSGLYASGRMLWSLAHQRTLPAYFARVNARGIPINALTFSMLGGVLALLTSVIAPDTVFVALSAISGFAVVAVWLSICAAHYAFRRAYLRSGQPISGLKYRAPGYPLTPILGFALCLLACIGLAFDPEQRIALYCGLPFVALCYLTYFLTRRAGQKNALGEQHVG
;
A
#
# COMPACT_ATOMS: atom_id res chain seq x y z
N MET A 1 1.50 30.71 27.55
CA MET A 1 1.16 29.36 27.04
C MET A 1 -0.24 29.45 26.43
N MET A 2 -0.34 29.53 25.10
CA MET A 2 -1.64 29.45 24.41
C MET A 2 -2.14 28.02 24.49
N GLN A 3 -3.29 27.80 25.12
CA GLN A 3 -4.01 26.53 25.06
C GLN A 3 -4.35 26.24 23.59
N PRO A 4 -4.14 25.02 23.09
CA PRO A 4 -4.55 24.68 21.73
C PRO A 4 -6.08 24.83 21.67
N SER A 5 -6.55 25.67 20.75
CA SER A 5 -7.96 25.84 20.44
C SER A 5 -8.59 24.48 20.14
N ALA A 6 -9.76 24.19 20.74
CA ALA A 6 -10.52 22.99 20.44
C ALA A 6 -10.74 22.88 18.92
N PRO A 7 -10.54 21.70 18.31
CA PRO A 7 -10.75 21.53 16.87
C PRO A 7 -12.20 21.86 16.53
N ALA A 8 -12.41 22.58 15.42
CA ALA A 8 -13.74 22.84 14.91
C ALA A 8 -14.49 21.51 14.71
N ALA A 9 -15.80 21.50 14.97
CA ALA A 9 -16.61 20.29 14.87
C ALA A 9 -16.41 19.63 13.50
N GLY A 10 -15.90 18.38 13.49
CA GLY A 10 -15.61 17.61 12.28
C GLY A 10 -14.14 17.55 11.85
N GLN A 11 -13.19 18.16 12.58
CA GLN A 11 -11.75 18.02 12.30
C GLN A 11 -11.10 16.97 13.19
N PHE A 12 -10.14 16.23 12.64
CA PHE A 12 -9.32 15.26 13.38
C PHE A 12 -8.34 15.99 14.32
N LYS A 13 -8.11 15.41 15.52
CA LYS A 13 -7.11 15.95 16.46
C LYS A 13 -5.71 15.61 15.97
N ARG A 14 -4.80 16.57 15.95
CA ARG A 14 -3.36 16.35 15.72
C ARG A 14 -2.73 15.72 16.97
N SER A 15 -2.71 14.40 17.01
CA SER A 15 -2.24 13.62 18.16
C SER A 15 -1.14 12.60 17.81
N MET A 16 -0.79 12.46 16.54
CA MET A 16 0.23 11.53 16.10
C MET A 16 1.64 12.11 16.28
N LYS A 17 2.46 11.40 17.05
CA LYS A 17 3.88 11.72 17.24
C LYS A 17 4.73 11.12 16.10
N ALA A 18 5.97 11.60 15.93
CA ALA A 18 6.91 11.10 14.93
C ALA A 18 7.05 9.57 14.95
N ARG A 19 7.12 8.94 16.13
CA ARG A 19 7.20 7.48 16.27
C ARG A 19 6.00 6.75 15.66
N HIS A 20 4.80 7.31 15.85
CA HIS A 20 3.56 6.72 15.31
C HIS A 20 3.53 6.82 13.79
N LEU A 21 3.92 7.97 13.23
CA LEU A 21 3.95 8.17 11.79
C LEU A 21 4.96 7.25 11.09
N VAL A 22 6.18 7.12 11.65
CA VAL A 22 7.21 6.22 11.12
C VAL A 22 6.76 4.76 11.20
N MET A 23 6.19 4.34 12.33
CA MET A 23 5.73 2.95 12.49
C MET A 23 4.49 2.64 11.67
N LEU A 24 3.54 3.57 11.54
CA LEU A 24 2.37 3.42 10.66
C LEU A 24 2.80 3.22 9.20
N SER A 25 3.78 4.00 8.74
CA SER A 25 4.29 3.87 7.37
C SER A 25 5.08 2.59 7.12
N LEU A 26 5.86 2.10 8.09
CA LEU A 26 6.53 0.81 7.99
C LEU A 26 5.54 -0.35 8.10
N GLY A 27 4.60 -0.26 9.04
CA GLY A 27 3.61 -1.29 9.30
C GLY A 27 2.58 -1.44 8.20
N GLY A 28 2.16 -0.34 7.59
CA GLY A 28 1.20 -0.37 6.47
C GLY A 28 1.76 -1.00 5.20
N VAL A 29 3.09 -0.94 5.00
CA VAL A 29 3.76 -1.48 3.81
C VAL A 29 4.06 -2.98 3.93
N ILE A 30 4.54 -3.43 5.09
CA ILE A 30 4.93 -4.82 5.29
C ILE A 30 3.69 -5.69 5.46
N GLY A 31 3.24 -6.30 4.38
CA GLY A 31 2.01 -7.10 4.29
C GLY A 31 2.06 -8.14 3.18
N THR A 32 0.91 -8.41 2.57
CA THR A 32 0.72 -9.43 1.52
C THR A 32 1.63 -9.23 0.31
N GLY A 33 1.91 -7.98 -0.05
CA GLY A 33 2.79 -7.67 -1.18
C GLY A 33 4.18 -8.26 -1.03
N LEU A 34 4.80 -8.14 0.15
CA LEU A 34 6.12 -8.73 0.41
C LEU A 34 6.01 -10.24 0.68
N PHE A 35 5.08 -10.66 1.53
CA PHE A 35 5.05 -12.04 2.04
C PHE A 35 4.47 -13.07 1.07
N PHE A 36 3.69 -12.66 0.08
CA PHE A 36 3.08 -13.57 -0.92
C PHE A 36 3.43 -13.21 -2.36
N ASN A 37 3.25 -11.94 -2.78
CA ASN A 37 3.52 -11.57 -4.18
C ASN A 37 4.99 -11.79 -4.59
N THR A 38 5.94 -11.76 -3.65
CA THR A 38 7.34 -12.04 -3.94
C THR A 38 7.51 -13.45 -4.52
N GLY A 39 6.72 -14.43 -4.07
CA GLY A 39 6.71 -15.79 -4.65
C GLY A 39 6.29 -15.79 -6.12
N TYR A 40 5.21 -15.08 -6.46
CA TYR A 40 4.77 -14.89 -7.84
C TYR A 40 5.84 -14.19 -8.70
N ILE A 41 6.47 -13.15 -8.18
CA ILE A 41 7.51 -12.41 -8.91
C ILE A 41 8.72 -13.32 -9.19
N ILE A 42 9.18 -14.10 -8.20
CA ILE A 42 10.30 -15.06 -8.37
C ILE A 42 9.97 -16.09 -9.44
N SER A 43 8.77 -16.69 -9.42
CA SER A 43 8.34 -17.69 -10.40
C SER A 43 8.24 -17.12 -11.82
N THR A 44 7.93 -15.83 -11.95
CA THR A 44 7.74 -15.16 -13.24
C THR A 44 9.04 -14.62 -13.82
N THR A 45 9.90 -14.01 -13.00
CA THR A 45 11.09 -13.26 -13.46
C THR A 45 12.42 -14.00 -13.21
N GLY A 46 12.41 -15.04 -12.37
CA GLY A 46 13.62 -15.66 -11.83
C GLY A 46 14.25 -14.81 -10.72
N ALA A 47 15.30 -15.33 -10.12
CA ALA A 47 15.96 -14.74 -8.95
C ALA A 47 16.54 -13.34 -9.21
N LEU A 48 17.37 -13.19 -10.23
CA LEU A 48 17.97 -11.88 -10.57
C LEU A 48 16.95 -10.92 -11.17
N GLY A 49 15.97 -11.41 -11.95
CA GLY A 49 14.86 -10.60 -12.45
C GLY A 49 14.05 -9.99 -11.32
N THR A 50 13.78 -10.75 -10.27
CA THR A 50 13.10 -10.28 -9.05
C THR A 50 13.89 -9.18 -8.36
N LEU A 51 15.21 -9.36 -8.16
CA LEU A 51 16.06 -8.33 -7.55
C LEU A 51 16.04 -7.04 -8.36
N LEU A 52 16.15 -7.12 -9.68
CA LEU A 52 16.07 -5.95 -10.56
C LEU A 52 14.70 -5.28 -10.48
N ALA A 53 13.60 -6.05 -10.47
CA ALA A 53 12.25 -5.52 -10.33
C ALA A 53 12.06 -4.77 -9.01
N TYR A 54 12.54 -5.32 -7.89
CA TYR A 54 12.48 -4.65 -6.59
C TYR A 54 13.39 -3.42 -6.49
N LEU A 55 14.56 -3.41 -7.14
CA LEU A 55 15.41 -2.23 -7.23
C LEU A 55 14.73 -1.10 -8.02
N ILE A 56 14.09 -1.43 -9.15
CA ILE A 56 13.32 -0.45 -9.93
C ILE A 56 12.11 0.04 -9.12
N GLY A 57 11.35 -0.85 -8.46
CA GLY A 57 10.24 -0.48 -7.60
C GLY A 57 10.66 0.41 -6.44
N ALA A 58 11.80 0.14 -5.79
CA ALA A 58 12.37 0.97 -4.76
C ALA A 58 12.71 2.39 -5.28
N LEU A 59 13.24 2.49 -6.50
CA LEU A 59 13.47 3.79 -7.16
C LEU A 59 12.16 4.52 -7.42
N VAL A 60 11.13 3.83 -7.93
CA VAL A 60 9.79 4.41 -8.14
C VAL A 60 9.25 5.01 -6.86
N VAL A 61 9.22 4.22 -5.79
CA VAL A 61 8.73 4.66 -4.47
C VAL A 61 9.53 5.86 -3.95
N TYR A 62 10.86 5.82 -4.07
CA TYR A 62 11.71 6.94 -3.65
C TYR A 62 11.32 8.24 -4.36
N LEU A 63 11.17 8.20 -5.69
CA LEU A 63 10.79 9.38 -6.47
C LEU A 63 9.39 9.91 -6.11
N VAL A 64 8.41 9.00 -5.97
CA VAL A 64 7.05 9.35 -5.56
C VAL A 64 7.03 9.98 -4.17
N MET A 65 7.77 9.39 -3.22
CA MET A 65 7.81 9.89 -1.84
C MET A 65 8.52 11.23 -1.70
N LEU A 66 9.53 11.53 -2.54
CA LEU A 66 10.10 12.87 -2.62
C LEU A 66 9.06 13.92 -3.07
N CYS A 67 8.26 13.57 -4.09
CA CYS A 67 7.17 14.43 -4.58
C CYS A 67 6.09 14.63 -3.51
N LEU A 68 5.63 13.55 -2.88
CA LEU A 68 4.63 13.58 -1.82
C LEU A 68 5.11 14.38 -0.61
N GLY A 69 6.37 14.25 -0.24
CA GLY A 69 6.97 14.95 0.88
C GLY A 69 6.90 16.46 0.73
N GLU A 70 7.24 16.98 -0.45
CA GLU A 70 7.16 18.43 -0.70
C GLU A 70 5.72 18.92 -0.65
N LEU A 71 4.79 18.21 -1.29
CA LEU A 71 3.37 18.54 -1.26
C LEU A 71 2.80 18.50 0.17
N SER A 72 3.13 17.47 0.95
CA SER A 72 2.61 17.29 2.32
C SER A 72 3.16 18.30 3.31
N VAL A 73 4.38 18.78 3.12
CA VAL A 73 4.96 19.85 3.95
C VAL A 73 4.41 21.21 3.56
N ALA A 74 4.22 21.46 2.26
CA ALA A 74 3.64 22.71 1.77
C ALA A 74 2.14 22.82 2.11
N MET A 75 1.43 21.70 2.14
CA MET A 75 -0.02 21.62 2.35
C MET A 75 -0.36 20.40 3.24
N PRO A 76 -0.19 20.52 4.58
CA PRO A 76 -0.46 19.40 5.51
C PRO A 76 -1.97 19.26 5.73
N GLU A 77 -2.65 18.59 4.79
CA GLU A 77 -4.10 18.38 4.80
C GLU A 77 -4.46 16.90 4.94
N THR A 78 -5.54 16.61 5.67
CA THR A 78 -6.16 15.29 5.71
C THR A 78 -6.78 14.99 4.34
N GLY A 79 -6.41 13.85 3.74
CA GLY A 79 -6.78 13.53 2.36
C GLY A 79 -5.62 13.73 1.38
N ALA A 80 -4.57 14.46 1.77
CA ALA A 80 -3.27 14.54 1.08
C ALA A 80 -3.39 14.63 -0.47
N PHE A 81 -2.98 13.57 -1.15
CA PHE A 81 -2.78 13.55 -2.60
C PHE A 81 -4.05 13.81 -3.42
N HIS A 82 -5.27 13.44 -2.95
CA HIS A 82 -6.48 13.79 -3.68
C HIS A 82 -6.79 15.30 -3.62
N VAL A 83 -6.45 15.96 -2.50
CA VAL A 83 -6.56 17.43 -2.37
C VAL A 83 -5.55 18.11 -3.27
N TYR A 84 -4.30 17.59 -3.33
CA TYR A 84 -3.26 18.13 -4.24
C TYR A 84 -3.66 17.95 -5.69
N ALA A 85 -4.17 16.76 -6.07
CA ALA A 85 -4.68 16.50 -7.41
C ALA A 85 -5.86 17.42 -7.75
N SER A 86 -6.80 17.63 -6.82
CA SER A 86 -7.92 18.55 -7.02
C SER A 86 -7.45 19.99 -7.29
N ARG A 87 -6.45 20.47 -6.56
CA ARG A 87 -5.94 21.83 -6.65
C ARG A 87 -5.10 22.06 -7.91
N TYR A 88 -4.25 21.12 -8.31
CA TYR A 88 -3.26 21.30 -9.37
C TYR A 88 -3.58 20.60 -10.69
N LEU A 89 -4.41 19.55 -10.68
CA LEU A 89 -4.82 18.79 -11.86
C LEU A 89 -6.32 18.95 -12.19
N GLY A 90 -7.07 19.50 -11.24
CA GLY A 90 -8.49 19.79 -11.37
C GLY A 90 -9.38 18.92 -10.47
N PRO A 91 -10.57 19.43 -10.09
CA PRO A 91 -11.45 18.79 -9.10
C PRO A 91 -11.93 17.39 -9.49
N ALA A 92 -12.17 17.13 -10.78
CA ALA A 92 -12.55 15.80 -11.28
C ALA A 92 -11.43 14.77 -11.06
N THR A 93 -10.17 15.17 -11.28
CA THR A 93 -9.00 14.32 -11.04
C THR A 93 -8.84 14.04 -9.55
N GLY A 94 -8.99 15.06 -8.69
CA GLY A 94 -8.98 14.85 -7.24
C GLY A 94 -10.04 13.86 -6.76
N TYR A 95 -11.25 13.95 -7.30
CA TYR A 95 -12.32 13.00 -7.03
C TYR A 95 -11.95 11.57 -7.47
N ALA A 96 -11.44 11.40 -8.69
CA ALA A 96 -11.01 10.10 -9.20
C ALA A 96 -9.86 9.50 -8.36
N VAL A 97 -8.88 10.31 -7.95
CA VAL A 97 -7.75 9.89 -7.10
C VAL A 97 -8.23 9.41 -5.73
N ALA A 98 -9.20 10.07 -5.10
CA ALA A 98 -9.75 9.62 -3.83
C ALA A 98 -10.45 8.26 -3.95
N TRP A 99 -11.24 8.06 -5.01
CA TRP A 99 -11.89 6.78 -5.30
C TRP A 99 -10.89 5.66 -5.64
N LEU A 100 -9.84 5.98 -6.40
CA LEU A 100 -8.76 5.03 -6.68
C LEU A 100 -8.05 4.59 -5.40
N TYR A 101 -7.79 5.52 -4.48
CA TYR A 101 -7.16 5.16 -3.22
C TYR A 101 -8.08 4.36 -2.30
N TRP A 102 -9.37 4.71 -2.28
CA TRP A 102 -10.37 3.88 -1.61
C TRP A 102 -10.43 2.47 -2.22
N LEU A 103 -10.41 2.35 -3.54
CA LEU A 103 -10.37 1.07 -4.25
C LEU A 103 -9.12 0.27 -3.88
N THR A 104 -7.94 0.93 -3.86
CA THR A 104 -6.67 0.29 -3.46
C THR A 104 -6.83 -0.48 -2.17
N TRP A 105 -7.27 0.18 -1.11
CA TRP A 105 -7.31 -0.41 0.22
C TRP A 105 -8.52 -1.32 0.44
N THR A 106 -9.65 -1.03 -0.18
CA THR A 106 -10.82 -1.89 -0.13
C THR A 106 -10.55 -3.24 -0.79
N VAL A 107 -9.89 -3.24 -1.95
CA VAL A 107 -9.51 -4.47 -2.65
C VAL A 107 -8.32 -5.16 -1.96
N ALA A 108 -7.35 -4.39 -1.46
CA ALA A 108 -6.23 -4.93 -0.67
C ALA A 108 -6.71 -5.62 0.62
N LEU A 109 -7.78 -5.14 1.25
CA LEU A 109 -8.42 -5.83 2.38
C LEU A 109 -8.88 -7.23 1.96
N GLY A 110 -9.49 -7.35 0.79
CA GLY A 110 -9.92 -8.64 0.24
C GLY A 110 -8.75 -9.61 0.04
N SER A 111 -7.68 -9.18 -0.66
CA SER A 111 -6.50 -10.03 -0.87
C SER A 111 -5.79 -10.39 0.45
N SER A 112 -5.75 -9.45 1.40
CA SER A 112 -5.15 -9.69 2.72
C SER A 112 -5.92 -10.73 3.53
N LEU A 113 -7.26 -10.68 3.52
CA LEU A 113 -8.09 -11.69 4.20
C LEU A 113 -7.92 -13.07 3.57
N THR A 114 -7.85 -13.16 2.24
CA THR A 114 -7.59 -14.43 1.54
C THR A 114 -6.20 -14.99 1.91
N ALA A 115 -5.16 -14.16 1.90
CA ALA A 115 -3.82 -14.56 2.32
C ALA A 115 -3.75 -14.98 3.79
N ALA A 116 -4.49 -14.31 4.68
CA ALA A 116 -4.63 -14.72 6.08
C ALA A 116 -5.29 -16.11 6.21
N GLY A 117 -6.26 -16.42 5.34
CA GLY A 117 -6.83 -17.74 5.22
C GLY A 117 -5.81 -18.80 4.82
N PHE A 118 -4.92 -18.52 3.87
CA PHE A 118 -3.80 -19.40 3.50
C PHE A 118 -2.84 -19.64 4.66
N CYS A 119 -2.52 -18.60 5.43
CA CYS A 119 -1.72 -18.76 6.65
C CYS A 119 -2.38 -19.70 7.65
N MET A 120 -3.71 -19.63 7.80
CA MET A 120 -4.44 -20.51 8.72
C MET A 120 -4.52 -21.95 8.22
N GLN A 121 -4.59 -22.19 6.90
CA GLN A 121 -4.53 -23.54 6.32
C GLN A 121 -3.19 -24.24 6.58
N TYR A 122 -2.13 -23.52 6.90
CA TYR A 122 -0.88 -24.12 7.34
C TYR A 122 -1.06 -24.99 8.60
N TRP A 123 -1.87 -24.53 9.56
CA TRP A 123 -2.18 -25.30 10.80
C TRP A 123 -3.45 -26.13 10.68
N PHE A 124 -4.41 -25.67 9.87
CA PHE A 124 -5.73 -26.28 9.70
C PHE A 124 -6.01 -26.57 8.21
N PRO A 125 -5.32 -27.55 7.60
CA PRO A 125 -5.37 -27.78 6.14
C PRO A 125 -6.77 -28.05 5.59
N GLN A 126 -7.67 -28.63 6.42
CA GLN A 126 -9.04 -28.98 6.03
C GLN A 126 -10.03 -27.81 6.21
N SER A 127 -9.60 -26.68 6.76
CA SER A 127 -10.49 -25.55 7.01
C SER A 127 -10.68 -24.72 5.74
N PRO A 128 -11.92 -24.30 5.42
CA PRO A 128 -12.16 -23.45 4.25
C PRO A 128 -11.65 -22.03 4.48
N VAL A 129 -11.05 -21.42 3.44
CA VAL A 129 -10.49 -20.07 3.49
C VAL A 129 -11.53 -19.02 3.87
N TRP A 130 -12.79 -19.16 3.39
CA TRP A 130 -13.86 -18.22 3.67
C TRP A 130 -14.17 -18.05 5.17
N LEU A 131 -14.02 -19.13 5.96
CA LEU A 131 -14.26 -19.10 7.41
C LEU A 131 -13.29 -18.14 8.09
N TRP A 132 -12.02 -18.22 7.75
CA TRP A 132 -10.98 -17.34 8.27
C TRP A 132 -11.13 -15.91 7.77
N CYS A 133 -11.52 -15.73 6.49
CA CYS A 133 -11.87 -14.41 5.96
C CYS A 133 -12.98 -13.75 6.78
N LEU A 134 -14.05 -14.49 7.14
CA LEU A 134 -15.16 -13.97 7.95
C LEU A 134 -14.71 -13.56 9.34
N LEU A 135 -13.94 -14.43 10.02
CA LEU A 135 -13.47 -14.17 11.39
C LEU A 135 -12.55 -12.95 11.44
N PHE A 136 -11.58 -12.87 10.52
CA PHE A 136 -10.65 -11.74 10.48
C PHE A 136 -11.31 -10.45 10.00
N CYS A 137 -12.28 -10.53 9.08
CA CYS A 137 -13.10 -9.40 8.65
C CYS A 137 -13.81 -8.75 9.85
N ALA A 138 -14.48 -9.57 10.67
CA ALA A 138 -15.15 -9.10 11.88
C ALA A 138 -14.15 -8.51 12.89
N ALA A 139 -13.00 -9.17 13.11
CA ALA A 139 -11.98 -8.71 14.04
C ALA A 139 -11.40 -7.34 13.63
N ILE A 140 -11.03 -7.16 12.35
CA ILE A 140 -10.49 -5.90 11.82
C ILE A 140 -11.53 -4.77 11.93
N PHE A 141 -12.79 -5.05 11.62
CA PHE A 141 -13.85 -4.05 11.78
C PHE A 141 -13.99 -3.61 13.22
N LEU A 142 -14.07 -4.54 14.17
CA LEU A 142 -14.15 -4.24 15.59
C LEU A 142 -12.97 -3.41 16.09
N LEU A 143 -11.74 -3.74 15.68
CA LEU A 143 -10.54 -2.97 16.03
C LEU A 143 -10.62 -1.52 15.54
N ASN A 144 -11.15 -1.27 14.35
CA ASN A 144 -11.29 0.08 13.80
C ASN A 144 -12.41 0.92 14.48
N VAL A 145 -13.40 0.28 15.09
CA VAL A 145 -14.53 0.97 15.75
C VAL A 145 -14.21 1.36 17.18
N VAL A 146 -13.18 0.78 17.81
CA VAL A 146 -12.91 1.00 19.25
C VAL A 146 -12.36 2.40 19.54
N THR A 147 -11.13 2.74 19.15
CA THR A 147 -10.57 4.10 19.26
C THR A 147 -9.37 4.33 18.35
N THR A 148 -9.15 5.58 17.89
CA THR A 148 -7.97 5.96 17.09
C THR A 148 -6.66 5.86 17.87
N ARG A 149 -6.67 6.08 19.20
CA ARG A 149 -5.47 5.95 20.04
C ARG A 149 -5.05 4.50 20.19
N PHE A 150 -6.00 3.60 20.40
CA PHE A 150 -5.74 2.16 20.49
C PHE A 150 -5.22 1.63 19.15
N PHE A 151 -5.79 2.09 18.03
CA PHE A 151 -5.28 1.80 16.69
C PHE A 151 -3.81 2.19 16.53
N ALA A 152 -3.43 3.44 16.84
CA ALA A 152 -2.06 3.91 16.68
C ALA A 152 -1.05 3.16 17.57
N GLU A 153 -1.43 2.78 18.78
CA GLU A 153 -0.57 2.03 19.69
C GLU A 153 -0.44 0.56 19.26
N SER A 154 -1.52 -0.09 18.84
CA SER A 154 -1.47 -1.46 18.31
C SER A 154 -0.64 -1.56 17.04
N GLU A 155 -0.78 -0.60 16.10
CA GLU A 155 0.03 -0.55 14.88
C GLU A 155 1.52 -0.33 15.18
N PHE A 156 1.87 0.40 16.23
CA PHE A 156 3.26 0.53 16.66
C PHE A 156 3.86 -0.84 17.02
N TRP A 157 3.16 -1.62 17.85
CA TRP A 157 3.64 -2.95 18.27
C TRP A 157 3.65 -3.97 17.13
N PHE A 158 2.61 -4.00 16.31
CA PHE A 158 2.60 -4.86 15.12
C PHE A 158 3.73 -4.50 14.15
N SER A 159 3.99 -3.22 13.93
CA SER A 159 5.09 -2.78 13.08
C SER A 159 6.45 -3.16 13.63
N LEU A 160 6.64 -3.09 14.95
CA LEU A 160 7.87 -3.51 15.60
C LEU A 160 8.10 -5.02 15.39
N ILE A 161 7.06 -5.84 15.59
CA ILE A 161 7.13 -7.29 15.36
C ILE A 161 7.54 -7.58 13.90
N LYS A 162 6.93 -6.89 12.93
CA LYS A 162 7.25 -7.04 11.50
C LYS A 162 8.72 -6.74 11.21
N VAL A 163 9.24 -5.63 11.73
CA VAL A 163 10.63 -5.22 11.54
C VAL A 163 11.60 -6.25 12.15
N VAL A 164 11.34 -6.69 13.37
CA VAL A 164 12.15 -7.73 14.04
C VAL A 164 12.14 -9.02 13.23
N THR A 165 10.98 -9.41 12.72
CA THR A 165 10.82 -10.63 11.90
C THR A 165 11.59 -10.56 10.59
N ILE A 166 11.54 -9.41 9.89
CA ILE A 166 12.32 -9.23 8.65
C ILE A 166 13.81 -9.30 8.93
N LEU A 167 14.28 -8.66 10.01
CA LEU A 167 15.68 -8.72 10.40
C LEU A 167 16.09 -10.15 10.77
N ALA A 168 15.27 -10.85 11.54
CA ALA A 168 15.51 -12.26 11.87
C ALA A 168 15.55 -13.13 10.61
N PHE A 169 14.64 -12.89 9.65
CA PHE A 169 14.64 -13.57 8.35
C PHE A 169 15.94 -13.33 7.57
N ILE A 170 16.38 -12.09 7.46
CA ILE A 170 17.62 -11.74 6.74
C ILE A 170 18.84 -12.40 7.42
N ILE A 171 18.90 -12.39 8.76
CA ILE A 171 20.02 -12.96 9.51
C ILE A 171 20.01 -14.49 9.43
N LEU A 172 18.88 -15.15 9.75
CA LEU A 172 18.79 -16.61 9.78
C LEU A 172 18.83 -17.21 8.36
N GLY A 173 18.11 -16.60 7.42
CA GLY A 173 18.14 -17.01 6.02
C GLY A 173 19.51 -16.78 5.39
N GLY A 174 20.16 -15.65 5.69
CA GLY A 174 21.54 -15.38 5.30
C GLY A 174 22.52 -16.41 5.90
N ALA A 175 22.37 -16.76 7.17
CA ALA A 175 23.17 -17.79 7.81
C ALA A 175 22.98 -19.17 7.14
N ALA A 176 21.73 -19.54 6.81
CA ALA A 176 21.46 -20.79 6.08
C ALA A 176 22.02 -20.77 4.65
N MET A 177 21.91 -19.63 3.96
CA MET A 177 22.47 -19.44 2.62
C MET A 177 23.98 -19.71 2.59
N PHE A 178 24.72 -19.28 3.61
CA PHE A 178 26.16 -19.49 3.73
C PHE A 178 26.57 -20.79 4.49
N GLY A 179 25.63 -21.67 4.81
CA GLY A 179 25.92 -22.95 5.46
C GLY A 179 26.22 -22.87 6.95
N LEU A 180 25.94 -21.73 7.59
CA LEU A 180 26.08 -21.58 9.05
C LEU A 180 24.94 -22.26 9.83
N LEU A 181 23.80 -22.50 9.17
CA LEU A 181 22.69 -23.29 9.67
C LEU A 181 22.49 -24.52 8.78
N PRO A 182 22.20 -25.71 9.37
CA PRO A 182 21.98 -26.91 8.60
C PRO A 182 20.65 -26.85 7.86
N MET A 183 20.62 -27.38 6.63
CA MET A 183 19.39 -27.64 5.90
C MET A 183 18.75 -28.92 6.43
N LYS A 184 17.41 -28.94 6.62
CA LYS A 184 16.66 -30.05 7.20
C LYS A 184 16.84 -31.37 6.43
N ASP A 185 16.99 -31.29 5.10
CA ASP A 185 17.14 -32.45 4.22
C ASP A 185 18.59 -32.87 4.02
N GLY A 186 19.54 -32.33 4.80
CA GLY A 186 20.97 -32.57 4.63
C GLY A 186 21.56 -32.06 3.31
N THR A 187 20.81 -31.27 2.56
CA THR A 187 21.29 -30.67 1.32
C THR A 187 22.37 -29.61 1.61
N PRO A 188 23.39 -29.49 0.75
CA PRO A 188 24.42 -28.47 0.94
C PRO A 188 23.80 -27.06 0.82
N ALA A 189 24.42 -26.09 1.53
CA ALA A 189 24.01 -24.70 1.45
C ALA A 189 24.06 -24.22 -0.03
N PRO A 190 23.00 -23.52 -0.51
CA PRO A 190 22.94 -23.12 -1.91
C PRO A 190 23.90 -21.98 -2.25
N PHE A 191 24.42 -21.27 -1.29
CA PHE A 191 25.21 -20.05 -1.50
C PHE A 191 24.49 -19.08 -2.45
N LEU A 192 25.12 -18.71 -3.55
CA LEU A 192 24.55 -17.86 -4.59
C LEU A 192 24.10 -18.66 -5.84
N HIS A 193 24.13 -19.99 -5.76
CA HIS A 193 23.85 -20.85 -6.93
C HIS A 193 22.46 -20.59 -7.51
N ASN A 194 21.42 -20.51 -6.67
CA ASN A 194 20.05 -20.29 -7.10
C ASN A 194 19.82 -18.94 -7.80
N LEU A 195 20.70 -17.95 -7.56
CA LEU A 195 20.58 -16.66 -8.27
C LEU A 195 20.78 -16.78 -9.76
N THR A 196 21.58 -17.76 -10.21
CA THR A 196 21.95 -17.95 -11.61
C THR A 196 21.62 -19.34 -12.16
N ALA A 197 21.12 -20.25 -11.32
CA ALA A 197 20.82 -21.64 -11.68
C ALA A 197 19.84 -21.76 -12.86
N SER A 198 18.84 -20.88 -12.93
CA SER A 198 17.88 -20.82 -14.05
C SER A 198 18.33 -19.89 -15.18
N GLY A 199 19.57 -19.39 -15.14
CA GLY A 199 20.06 -18.34 -16.03
C GLY A 199 19.91 -16.93 -15.44
N TRP A 200 20.56 -15.94 -16.05
CA TRP A 200 20.55 -14.55 -15.56
C TRP A 200 19.15 -13.93 -15.62
N LEU A 201 18.46 -14.10 -16.74
CA LEU A 201 17.09 -13.67 -16.97
C LEU A 201 16.40 -14.76 -17.81
N PRO A 202 15.89 -15.82 -17.17
CA PRO A 202 15.43 -17.03 -17.86
C PRO A 202 14.30 -16.76 -18.84
N HIS A 203 13.48 -15.75 -18.56
CA HIS A 203 12.35 -15.34 -19.41
C HIS A 203 12.56 -13.98 -20.09
N GLY A 204 13.81 -13.48 -20.13
CA GLY A 204 14.15 -12.16 -20.68
C GLY A 204 13.76 -11.00 -19.77
N THR A 205 13.69 -9.79 -20.34
CA THR A 205 13.42 -8.54 -19.59
C THR A 205 11.94 -8.18 -19.49
N LEU A 206 11.11 -8.70 -20.39
CA LEU A 206 9.67 -8.37 -20.42
C LEU A 206 8.95 -8.75 -19.12
N PRO A 207 9.17 -9.90 -18.48
CA PRO A 207 8.56 -10.25 -17.19
C PRO A 207 8.88 -9.27 -16.08
N ILE A 208 10.02 -8.58 -16.10
CA ILE A 208 10.34 -7.54 -15.13
C ILE A 208 9.32 -6.39 -15.26
N LEU A 209 9.01 -5.97 -16.48
CA LEU A 209 8.01 -4.94 -16.73
C LEU A 209 6.60 -5.41 -16.34
N MET A 210 6.26 -6.65 -16.67
CA MET A 210 4.96 -7.27 -16.35
C MET A 210 4.69 -7.29 -14.85
N THR A 211 5.71 -7.59 -14.04
CA THR A 211 5.57 -7.70 -12.57
C THR A 211 5.69 -6.37 -11.81
N MET A 212 5.98 -5.26 -12.50
CA MET A 212 6.23 -3.97 -11.83
C MET A 212 5.06 -3.49 -10.97
N VAL A 213 3.80 -3.77 -11.35
CA VAL A 213 2.64 -3.40 -10.53
C VAL A 213 2.57 -4.23 -9.26
N ALA A 214 2.86 -5.54 -9.33
CA ALA A 214 2.94 -6.40 -8.16
C ALA A 214 4.07 -5.98 -7.21
N VAL A 215 5.23 -5.57 -7.76
CA VAL A 215 6.34 -5.01 -6.98
C VAL A 215 5.94 -3.68 -6.33
N ASN A 216 5.34 -2.77 -7.07
CA ASN A 216 4.89 -1.48 -6.54
C ASN A 216 3.79 -1.66 -5.49
N PHE A 217 2.90 -2.66 -5.66
CA PHE A 217 1.94 -3.03 -4.63
C PHE A 217 2.63 -3.49 -3.33
N ALA A 218 3.75 -4.20 -3.42
CA ALA A 218 4.51 -4.58 -2.23
C ALA A 218 5.05 -3.36 -1.45
N PHE A 219 5.28 -2.23 -2.11
CA PHE A 219 5.68 -0.96 -1.50
C PHE A 219 4.49 -0.04 -1.15
N SER A 220 3.25 -0.41 -1.49
CA SER A 220 2.07 0.39 -1.15
C SER A 220 1.90 0.52 0.36
N GLY A 221 1.38 1.68 0.81
CA GLY A 221 1.32 2.05 2.21
C GLY A 221 2.38 3.07 2.64
N THR A 222 3.44 3.28 1.85
CA THR A 222 4.42 4.37 2.09
C THR A 222 3.75 5.73 2.04
N GLU A 223 2.77 5.91 1.17
CA GLU A 223 1.99 7.14 0.99
C GLU A 223 1.04 7.46 2.16
N LEU A 224 0.83 6.52 3.09
CA LEU A 224 0.10 6.77 4.36
C LEU A 224 0.70 7.93 5.16
N ILE A 225 2.00 8.18 5.03
CA ILE A 225 2.67 9.35 5.61
C ILE A 225 1.96 10.65 5.18
N GLY A 226 1.57 10.75 3.91
CA GLY A 226 0.87 11.92 3.39
C GLY A 226 -0.51 12.11 4.03
N ILE A 227 -1.29 11.02 4.19
CA ILE A 227 -2.61 11.07 4.82
C ILE A 227 -2.49 11.44 6.30
N ALA A 228 -1.57 10.80 7.00
CA ALA A 228 -1.35 11.03 8.42
C ALA A 228 -0.70 12.40 8.72
N ALA A 229 -0.17 13.10 7.71
CA ALA A 229 0.43 14.44 7.88
C ALA A 229 -0.57 15.44 8.45
N GLY A 230 -1.86 15.37 8.08
CA GLY A 230 -2.92 16.22 8.64
C GLY A 230 -3.21 15.96 10.12
N GLU A 231 -2.93 14.77 10.63
CA GLU A 231 -3.16 14.33 12.03
C GLU A 231 -1.85 14.35 12.86
N THR A 232 -0.72 14.79 12.27
CA THR A 232 0.62 14.76 12.87
C THR A 232 0.94 16.07 13.60
N GLU A 233 1.57 15.96 14.77
CA GLU A 233 2.16 17.10 15.48
C GLU A 233 3.39 17.60 14.70
N ASN A 234 3.50 18.92 14.44
CA ASN A 234 4.62 19.55 13.71
C ASN A 234 4.96 18.87 12.36
N PRO A 235 4.03 18.80 11.40
CA PRO A 235 4.20 18.04 10.16
C PRO A 235 5.42 18.51 9.34
N GLU A 236 5.80 19.78 9.45
CA GLU A 236 6.95 20.36 8.75
C GLU A 236 8.31 19.73 9.10
N LYS A 237 8.45 19.21 10.32
CA LYS A 237 9.66 18.51 10.79
C LYS A 237 9.52 17.00 10.71
N VAL A 238 8.33 16.51 11.07
CA VAL A 238 8.10 15.07 11.23
C VAL A 238 7.93 14.37 9.88
N VAL A 239 7.22 14.97 8.92
CA VAL A 239 6.97 14.36 7.61
C VAL A 239 8.26 14.15 6.80
N PRO A 240 9.17 15.13 6.63
CA PRO A 240 10.43 14.89 5.92
C PRO A 240 11.30 13.80 6.56
N LEU A 241 11.37 13.80 7.91
CA LEU A 241 12.11 12.78 8.64
C LEU A 241 11.50 11.39 8.44
N ALA A 242 10.17 11.27 8.54
CA ALA A 242 9.46 10.02 8.33
C ALA A 242 9.70 9.48 6.92
N ILE A 243 9.54 10.32 5.88
CA ILE A 243 9.78 9.91 4.49
C ILE A 243 11.21 9.39 4.31
N ARG A 244 12.21 10.19 4.69
CA ARG A 244 13.61 9.82 4.49
C ARG A 244 13.97 8.53 5.22
N THR A 245 13.57 8.38 6.48
CA THR A 245 13.91 7.21 7.29
C THR A 245 13.14 5.98 6.87
N THR A 246 11.85 6.12 6.56
CA THR A 246 10.99 5.00 6.15
C THR A 246 11.44 4.45 4.80
N VAL A 247 11.62 5.29 3.79
CA VAL A 247 11.99 4.84 2.44
C VAL A 247 13.33 4.11 2.45
N ILE A 248 14.36 4.65 3.11
CA ILE A 248 15.68 3.99 3.20
C ILE A 248 15.56 2.63 3.91
N ARG A 249 14.84 2.57 5.03
CA ARG A 249 14.64 1.31 5.77
C ARG A 249 13.88 0.28 4.95
N LEU A 250 12.82 0.68 4.27
CA LEU A 250 12.05 -0.21 3.41
C LEU A 250 12.88 -0.74 2.25
N MET A 251 13.67 0.11 1.59
CA MET A 251 14.58 -0.34 0.54
C MET A 251 15.53 -1.42 1.06
N LEU A 252 16.19 -1.17 2.20
CA LEU A 252 17.13 -2.12 2.79
C LEU A 252 16.43 -3.44 3.18
N PHE A 253 15.27 -3.36 3.81
CA PHE A 253 14.53 -4.54 4.25
C PHE A 253 14.00 -5.35 3.07
N PHE A 254 13.42 -4.69 2.05
CA PHE A 254 12.87 -5.39 0.90
C PHE A 254 13.97 -6.01 0.03
N ILE A 255 15.00 -5.24 -0.31
CA ILE A 255 16.10 -5.74 -1.16
C ILE A 255 16.87 -6.85 -0.42
N GLY A 256 17.19 -6.66 0.87
CA GLY A 256 17.86 -7.68 1.68
C GLY A 256 17.04 -8.97 1.81
N THR A 257 15.75 -8.83 2.04
CA THR A 257 14.82 -9.96 2.13
C THR A 257 14.68 -10.71 0.82
N VAL A 258 14.46 -9.99 -0.29
CA VAL A 258 14.32 -10.56 -1.63
C VAL A 258 15.61 -11.24 -2.08
N PHE A 259 16.76 -10.68 -1.74
CA PHE A 259 18.06 -11.29 -2.00
C PHE A 259 18.19 -12.65 -1.32
N VAL A 260 17.87 -12.72 -0.02
CA VAL A 260 17.91 -13.98 0.74
C VAL A 260 16.89 -14.99 0.20
N LEU A 261 15.67 -14.55 -0.11
CA LEU A 261 14.64 -15.41 -0.70
C LEU A 261 15.09 -15.99 -2.04
N ALA A 262 15.56 -15.13 -2.93
CA ALA A 262 16.02 -15.53 -4.28
C ALA A 262 17.23 -16.48 -4.24
N ALA A 263 18.07 -16.37 -3.22
CA ALA A 263 19.19 -17.27 -3.01
C ALA A 263 18.78 -18.64 -2.44
N LEU A 264 17.72 -18.70 -1.62
CA LEU A 264 17.29 -19.92 -0.92
C LEU A 264 16.20 -20.71 -1.65
N ILE A 265 15.33 -20.01 -2.42
CA ILE A 265 14.21 -20.65 -3.10
C ILE A 265 14.49 -20.78 -4.60
N PRO A 266 14.57 -22.00 -5.15
CA PRO A 266 14.57 -22.21 -6.58
C PRO A 266 13.28 -21.66 -7.23
N MET A 267 13.40 -21.16 -8.46
CA MET A 267 12.32 -20.53 -9.21
C MET A 267 11.07 -21.42 -9.36
N ASP A 268 11.26 -22.71 -9.60
CA ASP A 268 10.23 -23.73 -9.80
C ASP A 268 9.41 -24.04 -8.53
N GLN A 269 9.90 -23.64 -7.38
CA GLN A 269 9.25 -23.86 -6.07
C GLN A 269 8.64 -22.60 -5.50
N ALA A 270 8.83 -21.46 -6.15
CA ALA A 270 8.19 -20.21 -5.77
C ALA A 270 6.73 -20.19 -6.25
N GLY A 271 5.82 -19.68 -5.40
CA GLY A 271 4.39 -19.60 -5.72
C GLY A 271 3.65 -18.69 -4.73
N ILE A 272 2.32 -18.67 -4.84
CA ILE A 272 1.44 -17.80 -4.02
C ILE A 272 0.68 -18.54 -2.92
N VAL A 273 0.47 -19.86 -3.06
CA VAL A 273 -0.35 -20.65 -2.10
C VAL A 273 0.31 -20.73 -0.72
N LYS A 274 1.62 -20.72 -0.69
CA LYS A 274 2.42 -20.74 0.52
C LYS A 274 3.41 -19.60 0.50
N SER A 275 3.49 -18.88 1.62
CA SER A 275 4.48 -17.81 1.74
C SER A 275 5.89 -18.34 1.50
N PRO A 276 6.68 -17.74 0.59
CA PRO A 276 8.06 -18.16 0.35
C PRO A 276 8.94 -18.05 1.59
N PHE A 277 8.59 -17.20 2.54
CA PHE A 277 9.27 -17.08 3.83
C PHE A 277 9.09 -18.34 4.70
N VAL A 278 7.88 -18.87 4.75
CA VAL A 278 7.58 -20.11 5.49
C VAL A 278 8.33 -21.28 4.84
N LEU A 279 8.37 -21.34 3.50
CA LEU A 279 9.11 -22.38 2.77
C LEU A 279 10.60 -22.38 3.11
N VAL A 280 11.22 -21.20 3.27
CA VAL A 280 12.62 -21.10 3.71
C VAL A 280 12.80 -21.73 5.08
N PHE A 281 11.94 -21.41 6.04
CA PHE A 281 12.08 -21.94 7.40
C PHE A 281 11.71 -23.43 7.53
N GLU A 282 10.86 -23.94 6.66
CA GLU A 282 10.63 -25.39 6.57
C GLU A 282 11.87 -26.16 6.12
N ARG A 283 12.71 -25.53 5.30
CA ARG A 283 13.98 -26.10 4.81
C ARG A 283 15.14 -25.93 5.79
N ILE A 284 15.11 -24.88 6.60
CA ILE A 284 16.10 -24.66 7.65
C ILE A 284 15.73 -25.57 8.82
N GLY A 285 16.70 -26.31 9.36
CA GLY A 285 16.49 -27.26 10.45
C GLY A 285 16.22 -26.64 11.83
N VAL A 286 15.67 -25.41 11.90
CA VAL A 286 15.35 -24.74 13.16
C VAL A 286 13.93 -25.14 13.62
N PRO A 287 13.77 -25.81 14.77
CA PRO A 287 12.47 -26.24 15.26
C PRO A 287 11.50 -25.08 15.44
N TYR A 288 10.24 -25.28 15.07
CA TYR A 288 9.14 -24.32 15.19
C TYR A 288 9.33 -22.98 14.45
N ALA A 289 10.43 -22.80 13.71
CA ALA A 289 10.68 -21.53 13.01
C ALA A 289 9.60 -21.22 11.99
N ALA A 290 9.16 -22.22 11.19
CA ALA A 290 8.10 -22.05 10.21
C ALA A 290 6.76 -21.64 10.85
N ASP A 291 6.39 -22.25 11.98
CA ASP A 291 5.18 -21.91 12.75
C ASP A 291 5.21 -20.47 13.25
N ILE A 292 6.33 -20.06 13.86
CA ILE A 292 6.50 -18.70 14.38
C ILE A 292 6.42 -17.70 13.25
N PHE A 293 7.12 -17.96 12.13
CA PHE A 293 7.10 -17.05 10.98
C PHE A 293 5.73 -16.97 10.33
N ASN A 294 5.01 -18.10 10.18
CA ASN A 294 3.64 -18.10 9.66
C ASN A 294 2.70 -17.27 10.56
N PHE A 295 2.82 -17.41 11.88
CA PHE A 295 2.04 -16.59 12.82
C PHE A 295 2.36 -15.10 12.70
N VAL A 296 3.64 -14.74 12.60
CA VAL A 296 4.03 -13.34 12.45
C VAL A 296 3.58 -12.78 11.09
N ILE A 297 3.66 -13.55 10.01
CA ILE A 297 3.14 -13.17 8.70
C ILE A 297 1.65 -12.92 8.78
N LEU A 298 0.89 -13.81 9.42
CA LEU A 298 -0.55 -13.63 9.65
C LEU A 298 -0.86 -12.31 10.35
N THR A 299 -0.17 -12.03 11.47
CA THR A 299 -0.35 -10.76 12.21
C THR A 299 0.05 -9.55 11.38
N ALA A 300 1.10 -9.66 10.58
CA ALA A 300 1.58 -8.60 9.69
C ALA A 300 0.55 -8.26 8.60
N ILE A 301 -0.05 -9.27 7.98
CA ILE A 301 -1.09 -9.11 6.96
C ILE A 301 -2.33 -8.44 7.55
N LEU A 302 -2.79 -8.93 8.71
CA LEU A 302 -3.96 -8.38 9.39
C LEU A 302 -3.74 -6.93 9.83
N SER A 303 -2.54 -6.57 10.29
CA SER A 303 -2.18 -5.19 10.62
C SER A 303 -2.16 -4.29 9.38
N ALA A 304 -1.61 -4.75 8.25
CA ALA A 304 -1.64 -3.98 7.01
C ALA A 304 -3.08 -3.76 6.51
N ALA A 305 -3.93 -4.78 6.59
CA ALA A 305 -5.35 -4.69 6.27
C ALA A 305 -6.10 -3.71 7.19
N ASN A 306 -5.77 -3.70 8.49
CA ASN A 306 -6.30 -2.77 9.48
C ASN A 306 -5.93 -1.31 9.16
N SER A 307 -4.67 -1.04 8.80
CA SER A 307 -4.20 0.28 8.36
C SER A 307 -4.89 0.71 7.05
N GLY A 308 -5.11 -0.23 6.13
CA GLY A 308 -5.82 0.02 4.88
C GLY A 308 -7.28 0.41 5.08
N LEU A 309 -8.00 -0.27 5.99
CA LEU A 309 -9.37 0.09 6.34
C LEU A 309 -9.44 1.48 6.98
N TYR A 310 -8.49 1.82 7.85
CA TYR A 310 -8.33 3.17 8.39
C TYR A 310 -8.19 4.21 7.27
N ALA A 311 -7.31 3.98 6.30
CA ALA A 311 -7.04 4.91 5.20
C ALA A 311 -8.26 5.08 4.27
N SER A 312 -8.92 3.98 3.89
CA SER A 312 -10.10 4.01 3.01
C SER A 312 -11.28 4.76 3.65
N GLY A 313 -11.51 4.58 4.95
CA GLY A 313 -12.52 5.33 5.68
C GLY A 313 -12.27 6.84 5.67
N ARG A 314 -11.02 7.28 5.77
CA ARG A 314 -10.65 8.71 5.70
C ARG A 314 -10.79 9.31 4.31
N MET A 315 -10.60 8.52 3.27
CA MET A 315 -10.84 9.00 1.91
C MET A 315 -12.32 9.33 1.68
N LEU A 316 -13.23 8.43 2.05
CA LEU A 316 -14.66 8.66 1.91
C LEU A 316 -15.14 9.84 2.79
N TRP A 317 -14.62 9.93 4.01
CA TRP A 317 -14.89 11.06 4.89
C TRP A 317 -14.43 12.38 4.27
N SER A 318 -13.22 12.42 3.68
CA SER A 318 -12.67 13.62 3.04
C SER A 318 -13.49 14.05 1.82
N LEU A 319 -13.92 13.11 0.96
CA LEU A 319 -14.82 13.38 -0.16
C LEU A 319 -16.17 13.94 0.30
N ALA A 320 -16.73 13.41 1.39
CA ALA A 320 -17.98 13.92 1.95
C ALA A 320 -17.84 15.33 2.53
N HIS A 321 -16.69 15.66 3.13
CA HIS A 321 -16.37 17.02 3.58
C HIS A 321 -16.24 18.02 2.41
N GLN A 322 -15.75 17.55 1.27
CA GLN A 322 -15.72 18.35 0.04
C GLN A 322 -17.06 18.40 -0.71
N ARG A 323 -18.13 17.89 -0.10
CA ARG A 323 -19.50 17.86 -0.66
C ARG A 323 -19.61 17.11 -2.00
N THR A 324 -18.66 16.20 -2.28
CA THR A 324 -18.70 15.34 -3.47
C THR A 324 -19.34 13.99 -3.20
N LEU A 325 -19.54 13.64 -1.92
CA LEU A 325 -20.32 12.51 -1.45
C LEU A 325 -21.40 12.95 -0.46
N PRO A 326 -22.45 12.10 -0.25
CA PRO A 326 -23.48 12.37 0.74
C PRO A 326 -22.89 12.64 2.15
N ALA A 327 -23.49 13.59 2.87
CA ALA A 327 -23.10 13.95 4.25
C ALA A 327 -23.14 12.75 5.22
N TYR A 328 -23.78 11.65 4.86
CA TYR A 328 -23.80 10.39 5.59
C TYR A 328 -22.38 9.88 5.89
N PHE A 329 -21.45 10.00 4.93
CA PHE A 329 -20.05 9.58 5.10
C PHE A 329 -19.18 10.57 5.89
N ALA A 330 -19.62 11.83 6.05
CA ALA A 330 -18.95 12.83 6.87
C ALA A 330 -19.22 12.68 8.38
N ARG A 331 -20.23 11.88 8.76
CA ARG A 331 -20.60 11.68 10.16
C ARG A 331 -19.54 10.88 10.90
N VAL A 332 -19.10 11.44 12.03
CA VAL A 332 -18.22 10.76 12.98
C VAL A 332 -18.97 10.48 14.27
N ASN A 333 -18.66 9.38 14.94
CA ASN A 333 -19.23 9.08 16.26
C ASN A 333 -18.56 9.95 17.35
N ALA A 334 -19.01 9.82 18.62
CA ALA A 334 -18.45 10.53 19.76
C ALA A 334 -16.94 10.32 19.98
N ARG A 335 -16.38 9.27 19.39
CA ARG A 335 -14.95 8.94 19.43
C ARG A 335 -14.15 9.48 18.23
N GLY A 336 -14.80 10.23 17.32
CA GLY A 336 -14.17 10.77 16.12
C GLY A 336 -13.94 9.74 15.01
N ILE A 337 -14.70 8.65 14.97
CA ILE A 337 -14.54 7.55 14.00
C ILE A 337 -15.66 7.66 12.95
N PRO A 338 -15.34 7.65 11.64
CA PRO A 338 -16.31 7.68 10.56
C PRO A 338 -16.88 6.28 10.28
N ILE A 339 -17.77 5.79 11.16
CA ILE A 339 -18.26 4.39 11.10
C ILE A 339 -18.92 4.08 9.76
N ASN A 340 -19.71 5.00 9.21
CA ASN A 340 -20.43 4.77 7.95
C ASN A 340 -19.43 4.57 6.77
N ALA A 341 -18.35 5.35 6.75
CA ALA A 341 -17.28 5.21 5.75
C ALA A 341 -16.52 3.91 5.94
N LEU A 342 -16.22 3.51 7.19
CA LEU A 342 -15.58 2.23 7.49
C LEU A 342 -16.47 1.05 7.08
N THR A 343 -17.76 1.08 7.43
CA THR A 343 -18.71 0.01 7.06
C THR A 343 -18.79 -0.15 5.55
N PHE A 344 -18.84 0.94 4.78
CA PHE A 344 -18.83 0.87 3.33
C PHE A 344 -17.52 0.31 2.79
N SER A 345 -16.39 0.63 3.41
CA SER A 345 -15.07 0.11 3.01
C SER A 345 -14.89 -1.38 3.33
N MET A 346 -15.73 -1.98 4.19
CA MET A 346 -15.77 -3.43 4.40
C MET A 346 -16.29 -4.22 3.19
N LEU A 347 -16.77 -3.55 2.15
CA LEU A 347 -17.18 -4.18 0.90
C LEU A 347 -16.07 -5.08 0.32
N GLY A 348 -14.80 -4.70 0.46
CA GLY A 348 -13.66 -5.52 0.06
C GLY A 348 -13.58 -6.85 0.81
N GLY A 349 -13.90 -6.85 2.11
CA GLY A 349 -14.01 -8.08 2.90
C GLY A 349 -15.14 -8.99 2.43
N VAL A 350 -16.30 -8.40 2.10
CA VAL A 350 -17.43 -9.16 1.52
C VAL A 350 -17.05 -9.77 0.17
N LEU A 351 -16.35 -9.01 -0.69
CA LEU A 351 -15.84 -9.54 -1.96
C LEU A 351 -14.88 -10.71 -1.73
N ALA A 352 -13.97 -10.62 -0.74
CA ALA A 352 -13.09 -11.72 -0.39
C ALA A 352 -13.84 -12.99 0.04
N LEU A 353 -14.91 -12.83 0.81
CA LEU A 353 -15.75 -13.97 1.23
C LEU A 353 -16.38 -14.67 0.03
N LEU A 354 -16.93 -13.93 -0.91
CA LEU A 354 -17.55 -14.48 -2.12
C LEU A 354 -16.53 -15.19 -3.01
N THR A 355 -15.36 -14.59 -3.17
CA THR A 355 -14.33 -15.07 -4.10
C THR A 355 -13.50 -16.21 -3.53
N SER A 356 -13.29 -16.26 -2.20
CA SER A 356 -12.55 -17.34 -1.55
C SER A 356 -13.28 -18.69 -1.59
N VAL A 357 -14.58 -18.69 -1.93
CA VAL A 357 -15.37 -19.92 -2.14
C VAL A 357 -15.14 -20.53 -3.54
N ILE A 358 -14.84 -19.69 -4.55
CA ILE A 358 -14.79 -20.11 -5.95
C ILE A 358 -13.37 -20.54 -6.35
N ALA A 359 -12.38 -19.68 -6.20
CA ALA A 359 -10.99 -19.92 -6.62
C ALA A 359 -10.04 -18.99 -5.86
N PRO A 360 -9.63 -19.33 -4.63
CA PRO A 360 -8.89 -18.40 -3.76
C PRO A 360 -7.59 -17.88 -4.38
N ASP A 361 -6.84 -18.73 -5.10
CA ASP A 361 -5.54 -18.41 -5.68
C ASP A 361 -5.66 -17.36 -6.80
N THR A 362 -6.55 -17.62 -7.76
CA THR A 362 -6.83 -16.71 -8.87
C THR A 362 -7.35 -15.37 -8.38
N VAL A 363 -8.20 -15.41 -7.36
CA VAL A 363 -8.78 -14.22 -6.75
C VAL A 363 -7.72 -13.39 -6.04
N PHE A 364 -6.83 -14.02 -5.30
CA PHE A 364 -5.71 -13.30 -4.65
C PHE A 364 -4.89 -12.51 -5.66
N VAL A 365 -4.48 -13.13 -6.78
CA VAL A 365 -3.70 -12.44 -7.84
C VAL A 365 -4.51 -11.30 -8.45
N ALA A 366 -5.78 -11.53 -8.80
CA ALA A 366 -6.65 -10.51 -9.38
C ALA A 366 -6.84 -9.30 -8.44
N LEU A 367 -7.16 -9.54 -7.17
CA LEU A 367 -7.34 -8.47 -6.18
C LEU A 367 -6.03 -7.71 -5.94
N SER A 368 -4.90 -8.41 -5.84
CA SER A 368 -3.59 -7.77 -5.68
C SER A 368 -3.23 -6.91 -6.89
N ALA A 369 -3.53 -7.36 -8.10
CA ALA A 369 -3.28 -6.61 -9.34
C ALA A 369 -4.17 -5.37 -9.45
N ILE A 370 -5.48 -5.47 -9.13
CA ILE A 370 -6.41 -4.32 -9.13
C ILE A 370 -5.98 -3.28 -8.09
N SER A 371 -5.64 -3.71 -6.88
CA SER A 371 -5.12 -2.82 -5.84
C SER A 371 -3.80 -2.17 -6.24
N GLY A 372 -2.89 -2.94 -6.83
CA GLY A 372 -1.62 -2.45 -7.35
C GLY A 372 -1.78 -1.42 -8.46
N PHE A 373 -2.67 -1.66 -9.42
CA PHE A 373 -3.01 -0.68 -10.46
C PHE A 373 -3.54 0.62 -9.84
N ALA A 374 -4.47 0.50 -8.89
CA ALA A 374 -5.11 1.66 -8.29
C ALA A 374 -4.09 2.53 -7.51
N VAL A 375 -3.18 1.93 -6.72
CA VAL A 375 -2.15 2.69 -6.01
C VAL A 375 -1.14 3.33 -6.96
N VAL A 376 -0.72 2.64 -8.02
CA VAL A 376 0.21 3.20 -9.01
C VAL A 376 -0.44 4.37 -9.76
N ALA A 377 -1.75 4.30 -10.07
CA ALA A 377 -2.49 5.42 -10.63
C ALA A 377 -2.56 6.63 -9.68
N VAL A 378 -2.68 6.40 -8.37
CA VAL A 378 -2.55 7.47 -7.36
C VAL A 378 -1.13 8.06 -7.38
N TRP A 379 -0.08 7.25 -7.45
CA TRP A 379 1.31 7.71 -7.53
C TRP A 379 1.60 8.53 -8.78
N LEU A 380 1.01 8.16 -9.93
CA LEU A 380 1.02 9.00 -11.14
C LEU A 380 0.48 10.41 -10.84
N SER A 381 -0.66 10.48 -10.14
CA SER A 381 -1.28 11.76 -9.79
C SER A 381 -0.43 12.59 -8.82
N ILE A 382 0.28 11.95 -7.86
CA ILE A 382 1.21 12.62 -6.95
C ILE A 382 2.35 13.28 -7.72
N CYS A 383 2.98 12.55 -8.65
CA CYS A 383 4.06 13.08 -9.48
C CYS A 383 3.56 14.24 -10.36
N ALA A 384 2.42 14.10 -11.02
CA ALA A 384 1.83 15.13 -11.86
C ALA A 384 1.44 16.39 -11.06
N ALA A 385 0.80 16.21 -9.90
CA ALA A 385 0.42 17.29 -9.00
C ALA A 385 1.64 18.03 -8.46
N HIS A 386 2.71 17.32 -8.10
CA HIS A 386 3.96 17.94 -7.66
C HIS A 386 4.63 18.77 -8.78
N TYR A 387 4.68 18.23 -10.00
CA TYR A 387 5.19 18.99 -11.14
C TYR A 387 4.40 20.29 -11.35
N ALA A 388 3.07 20.22 -11.34
CA ALA A 388 2.20 21.37 -11.51
C ALA A 388 2.31 22.37 -10.34
N PHE A 389 2.38 21.89 -9.09
CA PHE A 389 2.60 22.70 -7.89
C PHE A 389 3.90 23.51 -8.00
N ARG A 390 5.03 22.83 -8.25
CA ARG A 390 6.33 23.50 -8.30
C ARG A 390 6.40 24.50 -9.46
N ARG A 391 5.80 24.17 -10.62
CA ARG A 391 5.69 25.08 -11.76
C ARG A 391 4.87 26.33 -11.42
N ALA A 392 3.73 26.17 -10.72
CA ALA A 392 2.91 27.28 -10.27
C ALA A 392 3.65 28.15 -9.24
N TYR A 393 4.33 27.51 -8.29
CA TYR A 393 5.12 28.19 -7.27
C TYR A 393 6.24 29.06 -7.88
N LEU A 394 6.99 28.52 -8.84
CA LEU A 394 8.04 29.25 -9.53
C LEU A 394 7.49 30.43 -10.35
N ARG A 395 6.32 30.24 -10.99
CA ARG A 395 5.65 31.31 -11.76
C ARG A 395 5.10 32.43 -10.89
N SER A 396 4.80 32.19 -9.63
CA SER A 396 4.34 33.21 -8.69
C SER A 396 5.48 34.16 -8.21
N GLY A 397 6.73 33.94 -8.67
CA GLY A 397 7.89 34.75 -8.30
C GLY A 397 8.39 34.51 -6.87
N GLN A 398 7.85 33.52 -6.17
CA GLN A 398 8.30 33.22 -4.81
C GLN A 398 9.68 32.53 -4.83
N PRO A 399 10.58 32.88 -3.89
CA PRO A 399 11.90 32.27 -3.83
C PRO A 399 11.80 30.81 -3.41
N ILE A 400 12.55 29.92 -4.05
CA ILE A 400 12.61 28.51 -3.74
C ILE A 400 12.97 28.26 -2.25
N SER A 401 13.72 29.17 -1.64
CA SER A 401 14.09 29.15 -0.22
C SER A 401 12.86 29.19 0.72
N GLY A 402 11.72 29.66 0.26
CA GLY A 402 10.47 29.69 1.00
C GLY A 402 9.84 28.31 1.21
N LEU A 403 10.20 27.31 0.40
CA LEU A 403 9.76 25.93 0.60
C LEU A 403 10.56 25.27 1.72
N LYS A 404 9.89 24.87 2.81
CA LYS A 404 10.52 24.25 3.98
C LYS A 404 11.11 22.86 3.68
N TYR A 405 10.52 22.12 2.77
CA TYR A 405 11.06 20.89 2.22
C TYR A 405 11.05 21.00 0.69
N ARG A 406 12.12 20.52 0.06
CA ARG A 406 12.31 20.58 -1.39
C ARG A 406 12.72 19.22 -1.92
N ALA A 407 11.91 18.67 -2.82
CA ALA A 407 12.29 17.46 -3.56
C ALA A 407 13.50 17.76 -4.44
N PRO A 408 14.60 17.00 -4.34
CA PRO A 408 15.77 17.18 -5.19
C PRO A 408 15.46 16.83 -6.65
N GLY A 409 16.26 17.38 -7.58
CA GLY A 409 16.21 16.97 -8.99
C GLY A 409 14.97 17.42 -9.78
N TYR A 410 14.21 18.41 -9.31
CA TYR A 410 13.12 18.97 -10.13
C TYR A 410 13.68 19.61 -11.42
N PRO A 411 13.07 19.37 -12.62
CA PRO A 411 11.82 18.66 -12.89
C PRO A 411 11.97 17.16 -13.14
N LEU A 412 13.18 16.59 -13.12
CA LEU A 412 13.41 15.18 -13.45
C LEU A 412 12.74 14.22 -12.48
N THR A 413 12.76 14.50 -11.18
CA THR A 413 12.14 13.62 -10.15
C THR A 413 10.67 13.32 -10.43
N PRO A 414 9.76 14.30 -10.58
CA PRO A 414 8.37 14.00 -10.89
C PRO A 414 8.17 13.42 -12.30
N ILE A 415 8.96 13.81 -13.30
CA ILE A 415 8.85 13.27 -14.66
C ILE A 415 9.24 11.80 -14.69
N LEU A 416 10.38 11.44 -14.08
CA LEU A 416 10.85 10.07 -14.04
C LEU A 416 9.92 9.17 -13.21
N GLY A 417 9.47 9.66 -12.03
CA GLY A 417 8.48 8.95 -11.21
C GLY A 417 7.19 8.68 -11.98
N PHE A 418 6.67 9.68 -12.69
CA PHE A 418 5.49 9.54 -13.55
C PHE A 418 5.72 8.52 -14.66
N ALA A 419 6.84 8.61 -15.39
CA ALA A 419 7.15 7.73 -16.51
C ALA A 419 7.28 6.26 -16.06
N LEU A 420 7.97 6.00 -14.95
CA LEU A 420 8.13 4.65 -14.41
C LEU A 420 6.80 4.06 -13.90
N CYS A 421 5.96 4.85 -13.24
CA CYS A 421 4.60 4.43 -12.87
C CYS A 421 3.73 4.12 -14.10
N LEU A 422 3.81 4.94 -15.14
CA LEU A 422 3.09 4.71 -16.39
C LEU A 422 3.55 3.43 -17.08
N LEU A 423 4.87 3.21 -17.16
CA LEU A 423 5.44 1.98 -17.71
C LEU A 423 5.00 0.74 -16.93
N ALA A 424 4.91 0.82 -15.59
CA ALA A 424 4.36 -0.25 -14.78
C ALA A 424 2.91 -0.58 -15.15
N CYS A 425 2.05 0.42 -15.34
CA CYS A 425 0.67 0.23 -15.78
C CYS A 425 0.60 -0.38 -17.20
N ILE A 426 1.49 0.03 -18.11
CA ILE A 426 1.58 -0.55 -19.47
C ILE A 426 2.01 -2.01 -19.40
N GLY A 427 2.91 -2.37 -18.47
CA GLY A 427 3.36 -3.74 -18.25
C GLY A 427 2.24 -4.74 -17.98
N LEU A 428 1.16 -4.31 -17.31
CA LEU A 428 -0.03 -5.14 -17.05
C LEU A 428 -0.70 -5.68 -18.33
N ALA A 429 -0.61 -4.96 -19.44
CA ALA A 429 -1.22 -5.41 -20.70
C ALA A 429 -0.57 -6.69 -21.24
N PHE A 430 0.68 -6.94 -20.88
CA PHE A 430 1.46 -8.09 -21.32
C PHE A 430 1.36 -9.29 -20.36
N ASP A 431 0.80 -9.09 -19.15
CA ASP A 431 0.65 -10.14 -18.15
C ASP A 431 -0.75 -10.76 -18.20
N PRO A 432 -0.90 -12.03 -18.61
CA PRO A 432 -2.20 -12.69 -18.70
C PRO A 432 -2.96 -12.76 -17.37
N GLU A 433 -2.26 -12.90 -16.25
CA GLU A 433 -2.85 -13.02 -14.92
C GLU A 433 -3.23 -11.67 -14.31
N GLN A 434 -2.45 -10.63 -14.58
CA GLN A 434 -2.66 -9.30 -14.00
C GLN A 434 -3.45 -8.34 -14.89
N ARG A 435 -3.64 -8.62 -16.18
CA ARG A 435 -4.39 -7.73 -17.11
C ARG A 435 -5.82 -7.44 -16.68
N ILE A 436 -6.41 -8.28 -15.81
CA ILE A 436 -7.70 -8.04 -15.17
C ILE A 436 -7.75 -6.67 -14.47
N ALA A 437 -6.62 -6.21 -13.96
CA ALA A 437 -6.50 -4.90 -13.33
C ALA A 437 -6.79 -3.74 -14.31
N LEU A 438 -6.42 -3.88 -15.59
CA LEU A 438 -6.76 -2.89 -16.62
C LEU A 438 -8.24 -2.95 -16.98
N TYR A 439 -8.80 -4.16 -17.11
CA TYR A 439 -10.22 -4.34 -17.44
C TYR A 439 -11.16 -3.82 -16.36
N CYS A 440 -10.75 -3.87 -15.09
CA CYS A 440 -11.50 -3.29 -13.97
C CYS A 440 -11.11 -1.83 -13.72
N GLY A 441 -9.83 -1.51 -13.74
CA GLY A 441 -9.30 -0.21 -13.33
C GLY A 441 -9.61 0.92 -14.32
N LEU A 442 -9.43 0.70 -15.62
CA LEU A 442 -9.72 1.75 -16.61
C LEU A 442 -11.21 2.13 -16.67
N PRO A 443 -12.17 1.18 -16.71
CA PRO A 443 -13.59 1.53 -16.60
C PRO A 443 -13.92 2.19 -15.27
N PHE A 444 -13.30 1.79 -14.17
CA PHE A 444 -13.49 2.42 -12.85
C PHE A 444 -13.05 3.89 -12.89
N VAL A 445 -11.88 4.19 -13.45
CA VAL A 445 -11.41 5.58 -13.63
C VAL A 445 -12.40 6.36 -14.48
N ALA A 446 -12.84 5.81 -15.62
CA ALA A 446 -13.83 6.46 -16.50
C ALA A 446 -15.16 6.73 -15.76
N LEU A 447 -15.61 5.76 -14.95
CA LEU A 447 -16.81 5.91 -14.12
C LEU A 447 -16.65 7.02 -13.07
N CYS A 448 -15.47 7.17 -12.45
CA CYS A 448 -15.20 8.26 -11.51
C CYS A 448 -15.33 9.64 -12.17
N TYR A 449 -14.77 9.81 -13.37
CA TYR A 449 -14.93 11.07 -14.09
C TYR A 449 -16.40 11.30 -14.51
N LEU A 450 -17.07 10.28 -15.03
CA LEU A 450 -18.47 10.36 -15.43
C LEU A 450 -19.38 10.76 -14.26
N THR A 451 -19.25 10.08 -13.12
CA THR A 451 -20.06 10.37 -11.93
C THR A 451 -19.78 11.77 -11.38
N TYR A 452 -18.53 12.22 -11.39
CA TYR A 452 -18.21 13.58 -11.00
C TYR A 452 -18.94 14.63 -11.87
N PHE A 453 -18.91 14.49 -13.20
CA PHE A 453 -19.56 15.44 -14.09
C PHE A 453 -21.09 15.40 -14.00
N LEU A 454 -21.66 14.20 -13.79
CA LEU A 454 -23.12 14.06 -13.61
C LEU A 454 -23.60 14.69 -12.30
N THR A 455 -22.91 14.45 -11.19
CA THR A 455 -23.28 15.03 -9.88
C THR A 455 -23.15 16.56 -9.87
N ARG A 456 -22.13 17.09 -10.51
CA ARG A 456 -21.94 18.54 -10.65
C ARG A 456 -23.05 19.20 -11.47
N ARG A 457 -23.48 18.58 -12.58
CA ARG A 457 -24.60 19.07 -13.40
C ARG A 457 -25.93 19.04 -12.63
N ALA A 458 -26.18 18.00 -11.85
CA ALA A 458 -27.37 17.90 -11.03
C ALA A 458 -27.42 18.99 -9.94
N GLY A 459 -26.30 19.24 -9.26
CA GLY A 459 -26.17 20.32 -8.28
C GLY A 459 -26.41 21.73 -8.85
N GLN A 460 -25.92 21.98 -10.06
CA GLN A 460 -26.15 23.26 -10.76
C GLN A 460 -27.61 23.43 -11.16
N LYS A 461 -28.29 22.38 -11.64
CA LYS A 461 -29.72 22.44 -11.99
C LYS A 461 -30.60 22.72 -10.77
N ASN A 462 -30.31 22.09 -9.62
CA ASN A 462 -31.06 22.33 -8.40
C ASN A 462 -30.87 23.77 -7.87
N ALA A 463 -29.67 24.32 -7.94
CA ALA A 463 -29.38 25.71 -7.56
C ALA A 463 -30.09 26.74 -8.47
N LEU A 464 -30.23 26.45 -9.76
CA LEU A 464 -30.96 27.29 -10.71
C LEU A 464 -32.49 27.15 -10.54
N GLY A 465 -32.98 25.97 -10.15
CA GLY A 465 -34.40 25.74 -9.87
C GLY A 465 -34.88 26.48 -8.61
N GLU A 466 -34.04 26.54 -7.57
CA GLU A 466 -34.34 27.30 -6.33
C GLU A 466 -34.35 28.82 -6.55
N GLN A 467 -33.59 29.34 -7.52
CA GLN A 467 -33.60 30.78 -7.87
C GLN A 467 -34.82 31.22 -8.69
N HIS A 468 -35.57 30.28 -9.30
CA HIS A 468 -36.76 30.57 -10.08
C HIS A 468 -38.08 30.36 -9.30
N VAL A 469 -38.05 29.89 -8.07
CA VAL A 469 -39.20 29.64 -7.19
C VAL A 469 -39.26 30.62 -6.01
N GLY A 470 -38.27 31.50 -5.84
CA GLY A 470 -38.23 32.60 -4.88
C GLY A 470 -38.44 33.95 -5.59
#